data_09d8b6202df7c4cb84e4cb825d305d84
#
_entry.id   09d8b6202df7c4cb84e4cb825d305d84
#
_cell.length_a   1.000
_cell.length_b   1.000
_cell.length_c   1.000
_cell.angle_alpha   90.00
_cell.angle_beta   90.00
_cell.angle_gamma   90.00
#
_symmetry.space_group_name_H-M   'P 1'
#
loop_
_entity.id
_entity.type
_entity.pdbx_description
1 polymer ?
#
loop_
_entity_poly.entity_id
_entity_poly.type
_entity_poly.pdbx_seq_one_letter_code
_entity_poly.pdbx_strand_id
1 'polypeptide(L)'
;MLHKRPAARSQEKPSPKKEAPTFRYEGAKALLAPTIVAYIPRRGGKFIDLLAGRGNVTFRAMAEGLEYEEWILNDLNTAPFFRALRDHGDQVTVPQKSKQESLRLAELAKQGDPDALLMEPWLAFNGGSYDSGGSTSSGGRRTPENYQRNLRAAHKLIHQKNPRITSLDWRDCLEAEQPGPDDFVFVDGP
;
A
#
# COMPACT_ATOMS: atom_id res chain seq x y z
N MET A 1 -22.21 34.06 -42.83
CA MET A 1 -22.44 32.97 -41.86
C MET A 1 -21.35 33.00 -40.78
N LEU A 2 -21.69 33.43 -39.57
CA LEU A 2 -20.71 33.55 -38.45
C LEU A 2 -20.70 32.23 -37.69
N HIS A 3 -19.56 31.50 -37.72
CA HIS A 3 -19.37 30.31 -36.91
C HIS A 3 -19.25 30.70 -35.43
N LYS A 4 -20.21 30.34 -34.62
CA LYS A 4 -20.13 30.41 -33.15
C LYS A 4 -19.06 29.44 -32.67
N ARG A 5 -18.01 29.98 -31.99
CA ARG A 5 -17.03 29.18 -31.26
C ARG A 5 -17.73 28.42 -30.14
N PRO A 6 -17.41 27.12 -29.93
CA PRO A 6 -17.95 26.38 -28.79
C PRO A 6 -17.43 26.99 -27.48
N ALA A 7 -18.33 27.11 -26.51
CA ALA A 7 -18.01 27.62 -25.17
C ALA A 7 -16.91 26.79 -24.52
N ALA A 8 -15.93 27.48 -23.93
CA ALA A 8 -14.85 26.85 -23.19
C ALA A 8 -15.44 26.00 -22.03
N ARG A 9 -15.15 24.71 -22.02
CA ARG A 9 -15.44 23.81 -20.89
C ARG A 9 -14.81 24.41 -19.64
N SER A 10 -15.65 24.79 -18.67
CA SER A 10 -15.19 25.17 -17.33
C SER A 10 -14.33 24.05 -16.76
N GLN A 11 -13.04 24.33 -16.54
CA GLN A 11 -12.15 23.41 -15.84
C GLN A 11 -12.64 23.36 -14.38
N GLU A 12 -13.34 22.30 -14.01
CA GLU A 12 -13.60 21.99 -12.61
C GLU A 12 -12.27 21.95 -11.89
N LYS A 13 -12.15 22.73 -10.81
CA LYS A 13 -10.99 22.68 -9.93
C LYS A 13 -10.84 21.21 -9.46
N PRO A 14 -9.65 20.60 -9.59
CA PRO A 14 -9.46 19.25 -9.12
C PRO A 14 -9.81 19.19 -7.63
N SER A 15 -10.70 18.27 -7.27
CA SER A 15 -11.02 17.99 -5.87
C SER A 15 -9.73 17.74 -5.08
N PRO A 16 -9.64 18.12 -3.79
CA PRO A 16 -8.44 17.90 -2.99
C PRO A 16 -8.05 16.43 -3.08
N LYS A 17 -6.82 16.18 -3.54
CA LYS A 17 -6.30 14.81 -3.69
C LYS A 17 -6.41 14.10 -2.35
N LYS A 18 -7.23 13.07 -2.27
CA LYS A 18 -7.33 12.25 -1.07
C LYS A 18 -5.93 11.69 -0.76
N GLU A 19 -5.42 11.98 0.43
CA GLU A 19 -4.16 11.41 0.87
C GLU A 19 -4.32 9.90 1.04
N ALA A 20 -3.50 9.12 0.33
CA ALA A 20 -3.43 7.68 0.50
C ALA A 20 -2.22 7.34 1.37
N PRO A 21 -2.31 6.33 2.23
CA PRO A 21 -1.17 5.86 3.00
C PRO A 21 -0.08 5.33 2.07
N THR A 22 1.18 5.58 2.43
CA THR A 22 2.33 5.13 1.65
C THR A 22 3.38 4.50 2.55
N PHE A 23 3.91 3.37 2.09
CA PHE A 23 4.96 2.64 2.79
C PHE A 23 6.19 2.49 1.90
N ARG A 24 7.38 2.59 2.52
CA ARG A 24 8.61 2.29 1.81
C ARG A 24 8.73 0.81 1.53
N TYR A 25 9.18 0.52 0.32
CA TYR A 25 9.58 -0.81 -0.10
C TYR A 25 10.49 -0.65 -1.31
N GLU A 26 11.42 -1.55 -1.51
CA GLU A 26 12.24 -1.56 -2.72
C GLU A 26 11.33 -1.75 -3.94
N GLY A 27 11.51 -0.92 -4.96
CA GLY A 27 10.60 -0.90 -6.11
C GLY A 27 9.23 -0.25 -5.87
N ALA A 28 8.93 0.28 -4.67
CA ALA A 28 7.61 0.85 -4.35
C ALA A 28 7.17 1.94 -5.32
N LYS A 29 5.95 1.82 -5.82
CA LYS A 29 5.33 2.75 -6.79
C LYS A 29 4.58 3.92 -6.15
N ALA A 30 4.94 4.31 -4.90
CA ALA A 30 4.22 5.35 -4.15
C ALA A 30 4.06 6.67 -4.91
N LEU A 31 5.10 7.12 -5.63
CA LEU A 31 5.05 8.34 -6.44
C LEU A 31 4.26 8.17 -7.73
N LEU A 32 4.25 6.97 -8.30
CA LEU A 32 3.54 6.64 -9.54
C LEU A 32 2.09 6.20 -9.29
N ALA A 33 1.75 5.81 -8.07
CA ALA A 33 0.43 5.29 -7.74
C ALA A 33 -0.74 6.17 -8.21
N PRO A 34 -0.70 7.52 -8.09
CA PRO A 34 -1.77 8.35 -8.62
C PRO A 34 -1.95 8.23 -10.13
N THR A 35 -0.83 8.14 -10.87
CA THR A 35 -0.86 7.97 -12.32
C THR A 35 -1.37 6.58 -12.70
N ILE A 36 -0.86 5.54 -12.05
CA ILE A 36 -1.28 4.15 -12.29
C ILE A 36 -2.80 4.03 -12.05
N VAL A 37 -3.30 4.50 -10.91
CA VAL A 37 -4.71 4.39 -10.53
C VAL A 37 -5.63 5.12 -11.51
N ALA A 38 -5.16 6.18 -12.17
CA ALA A 38 -5.95 6.90 -13.19
C ALA A 38 -6.29 6.03 -14.43
N TYR A 39 -5.53 4.96 -14.68
CA TYR A 39 -5.76 4.01 -15.77
C TYR A 39 -6.53 2.75 -15.34
N ILE A 40 -6.76 2.58 -14.04
CA ILE A 40 -7.48 1.42 -13.52
C ILE A 40 -9.01 1.65 -13.71
N PRO A 41 -9.76 0.65 -14.18
CA PRO A 41 -11.22 0.72 -14.22
C PRO A 41 -11.79 1.12 -12.86
N ARG A 42 -12.78 2.02 -12.87
CA ARG A 42 -13.36 2.56 -11.62
C ARG A 42 -14.12 1.53 -10.80
N ARG A 43 -14.56 0.44 -11.44
CA ARG A 43 -15.34 -0.64 -10.84
C ARG A 43 -15.05 -1.97 -11.52
N GLY A 44 -15.31 -3.07 -10.84
CA GLY A 44 -15.15 -4.42 -11.37
C GLY A 44 -15.52 -5.47 -10.33
N GLY A 45 -15.36 -6.73 -10.68
CA GLY A 45 -15.52 -7.85 -9.78
C GLY A 45 -14.38 -7.91 -8.77
N LYS A 46 -13.22 -8.44 -9.16
CA LYS A 46 -12.05 -8.53 -8.29
C LYS A 46 -10.99 -7.50 -8.66
N PHE A 47 -10.38 -6.91 -7.65
CA PHE A 47 -9.09 -6.21 -7.75
C PHE A 47 -8.02 -7.12 -7.15
N ILE A 48 -7.14 -7.66 -7.99
CA ILE A 48 -6.08 -8.57 -7.58
C ILE A 48 -4.74 -7.86 -7.68
N ASP A 49 -4.12 -7.51 -6.56
CA ASP A 49 -2.74 -7.04 -6.48
C ASP A 49 -1.85 -8.27 -6.29
N LEU A 50 -1.29 -8.75 -7.41
CA LEU A 50 -0.67 -10.06 -7.49
C LEU A 50 0.68 -10.15 -6.80
N LEU A 51 1.42 -9.03 -6.76
CA LEU A 51 2.72 -8.85 -6.13
C LEU A 51 2.70 -7.53 -5.35
N ALA A 52 1.91 -7.51 -4.28
CA ALA A 52 1.47 -6.28 -3.64
C ALA A 52 2.60 -5.45 -3.00
N GLY A 53 3.74 -6.05 -2.68
CA GLY A 53 4.80 -5.37 -1.96
C GLY A 53 4.28 -4.76 -0.65
N ARG A 54 4.21 -3.42 -0.56
CA ARG A 54 3.58 -2.74 0.58
C ARG A 54 2.23 -2.10 0.23
N GLY A 55 1.61 -2.50 -0.89
CA GLY A 55 0.25 -2.13 -1.27
C GLY A 55 0.03 -0.66 -1.67
N ASN A 56 1.08 0.07 -2.06
CA ASN A 56 0.95 1.51 -2.33
C ASN A 56 -0.06 1.82 -3.45
N VAL A 57 -0.14 1.02 -4.50
CA VAL A 57 -1.10 1.19 -5.60
C VAL A 57 -2.51 0.83 -5.13
N THR A 58 -2.64 -0.30 -4.45
CA THR A 58 -3.94 -0.77 -3.91
C THR A 58 -4.50 0.21 -2.87
N PHE A 59 -3.69 0.69 -1.91
CA PHE A 59 -4.16 1.70 -0.96
C PHE A 59 -4.55 3.01 -1.65
N ARG A 60 -3.84 3.38 -2.71
CA ARG A 60 -4.22 4.53 -3.51
C ARG A 60 -5.55 4.32 -4.22
N ALA A 61 -5.77 3.18 -4.83
CA ALA A 61 -7.03 2.81 -5.49
C ALA A 61 -8.20 2.81 -4.49
N MET A 62 -8.02 2.21 -3.31
CA MET A 62 -9.01 2.23 -2.23
C MET A 62 -9.33 3.65 -1.75
N ALA A 63 -8.30 4.49 -1.53
CA ALA A 63 -8.47 5.87 -1.07
C ALA A 63 -9.16 6.76 -2.11
N GLU A 64 -8.94 6.54 -3.40
CA GLU A 64 -9.65 7.24 -4.49
C GLU A 64 -11.09 6.75 -4.68
N GLY A 65 -11.48 5.70 -3.98
CA GLY A 65 -12.85 5.19 -3.98
C GLY A 65 -13.17 4.34 -5.20
N LEU A 66 -12.21 3.57 -5.71
CA LEU A 66 -12.50 2.53 -6.69
C LEU A 66 -13.42 1.48 -6.06
N GLU A 67 -14.34 0.95 -6.87
CA GLU A 67 -15.42 0.07 -6.45
C GLU A 67 -15.22 -1.32 -7.04
N TYR A 68 -14.68 -2.23 -6.25
CA TYR A 68 -14.53 -3.64 -6.57
C TYR A 68 -15.29 -4.47 -5.53
N GLU A 69 -15.91 -5.55 -5.97
CA GLU A 69 -16.66 -6.45 -5.09
C GLU A 69 -15.71 -7.17 -4.12
N GLU A 70 -14.55 -7.59 -4.63
CA GLU A 70 -13.50 -8.20 -3.83
C GLU A 70 -12.16 -7.51 -4.06
N TRP A 71 -11.36 -7.43 -2.99
CA TRP A 71 -9.98 -6.95 -3.02
C TRP A 71 -9.06 -8.06 -2.56
N ILE A 72 -8.04 -8.39 -3.36
CA ILE A 72 -7.05 -9.40 -3.05
C ILE A 72 -5.67 -8.75 -2.99
N LEU A 73 -5.01 -8.89 -1.86
CA LEU A 73 -3.62 -8.49 -1.64
C LEU A 73 -2.79 -9.76 -1.54
N ASN A 74 -2.08 -10.12 -2.61
CA ASN A 74 -1.19 -11.26 -2.62
C ASN A 74 0.27 -10.81 -2.62
N ASP A 75 1.06 -11.34 -1.71
CA ASP A 75 2.51 -11.21 -1.74
C ASP A 75 3.14 -12.29 -0.85
N LEU A 76 4.12 -12.99 -1.39
CA LEU A 76 4.75 -14.11 -0.71
C LEU A 76 5.46 -13.67 0.59
N ASN A 77 6.07 -12.49 0.57
CA ASN A 77 6.92 -11.99 1.66
C ASN A 77 6.20 -10.97 2.56
N THR A 78 5.33 -10.14 1.99
CA THR A 78 4.74 -9.01 2.72
C THR A 78 3.32 -9.27 3.24
N ALA A 79 2.71 -10.40 2.96
CA ALA A 79 1.41 -10.77 3.52
C ALA A 79 1.35 -10.68 5.08
N PRO A 80 2.40 -11.05 5.84
CA PRO A 80 2.42 -10.86 7.28
C PRO A 80 2.27 -9.40 7.71
N PHE A 81 2.86 -8.44 6.97
CA PHE A 81 2.69 -7.01 7.21
C PHE A 81 1.22 -6.59 7.06
N PHE A 82 0.52 -7.05 6.03
CA PHE A 82 -0.89 -6.69 5.84
C PHE A 82 -1.80 -7.28 6.92
N ARG A 83 -1.51 -8.50 7.40
CA ARG A 83 -2.22 -9.09 8.53
C ARG A 83 -1.99 -8.30 9.81
N ALA A 84 -0.72 -7.99 10.13
CA ALA A 84 -0.38 -7.14 11.25
C ALA A 84 -1.04 -5.74 11.15
N LEU A 85 -1.08 -5.16 9.94
CA LEU A 85 -1.71 -3.87 9.69
C LEU A 85 -3.22 -3.92 9.93
N ARG A 86 -3.89 -5.01 9.53
CA ARG A 86 -5.31 -5.22 9.79
C ARG A 86 -5.59 -5.33 11.29
N ASP A 87 -4.77 -6.10 12.00
CA ASP A 87 -5.07 -6.49 13.37
C ASP A 87 -4.53 -5.49 14.42
N HIS A 88 -3.46 -4.74 14.10
CA HIS A 88 -2.74 -3.88 15.05
C HIS A 88 -2.46 -2.45 14.55
N GLY A 89 -2.77 -2.11 13.31
CA GLY A 89 -2.29 -0.89 12.65
C GLY A 89 -2.73 0.44 13.28
N ASP A 90 -3.76 0.46 14.12
CA ASP A 90 -4.23 1.63 14.84
C ASP A 90 -3.63 1.76 16.25
N GLN A 91 -3.12 0.67 16.83
CA GLN A 91 -2.68 0.58 18.23
C GLN A 91 -1.16 0.75 18.39
N VAL A 92 -0.39 0.37 17.36
CA VAL A 92 1.07 0.38 17.44
C VAL A 92 1.63 1.80 17.61
N THR A 93 2.66 1.94 18.44
CA THR A 93 3.39 3.19 18.63
C THR A 93 4.68 3.17 17.82
N VAL A 94 4.85 4.19 16.97
CA VAL A 94 6.04 4.32 16.12
C VAL A 94 7.22 4.87 16.93
N PRO A 95 8.32 4.10 17.07
CA PRO A 95 9.48 4.55 17.84
C PRO A 95 10.31 5.57 17.07
N GLN A 96 11.16 6.28 17.81
CA GLN A 96 12.23 7.06 17.19
C GLN A 96 13.25 6.13 16.52
N LYS A 97 13.80 6.58 15.39
CA LYS A 97 14.80 5.81 14.66
C LYS A 97 16.12 5.71 15.44
N SER A 98 16.56 4.48 15.67
CA SER A 98 17.89 4.21 16.19
C SER A 98 18.36 2.84 15.69
N LYS A 99 19.69 2.67 15.64
CA LYS A 99 20.28 1.36 15.28
C LYS A 99 19.89 0.28 16.28
N GLN A 100 19.89 0.61 17.57
CA GLN A 100 19.51 -0.33 18.63
C GLN A 100 18.07 -0.79 18.49
N GLU A 101 17.14 0.12 18.25
CA GLU A 101 15.74 -0.20 18.05
C GLU A 101 15.51 -1.03 16.78
N SER A 102 16.23 -0.71 15.70
CA SER A 102 16.16 -1.52 14.46
C SER A 102 16.62 -2.96 14.71
N LEU A 103 17.70 -3.18 15.46
CA LEU A 103 18.18 -4.52 15.77
C LEU A 103 17.21 -5.28 16.67
N ARG A 104 16.65 -4.62 17.69
CA ARG A 104 15.66 -5.20 18.59
C ARG A 104 14.41 -5.66 17.82
N LEU A 105 13.87 -4.80 17.00
CA LEU A 105 12.65 -5.09 16.22
C LEU A 105 12.93 -6.10 15.10
N ALA A 106 14.14 -6.13 14.53
CA ALA A 106 14.53 -7.17 13.57
C ALA A 106 14.42 -8.57 14.17
N GLU A 107 14.85 -8.75 15.41
CA GLU A 107 14.75 -10.05 16.07
C GLU A 107 13.30 -10.43 16.38
N LEU A 108 12.50 -9.48 16.82
CA LEU A 108 11.07 -9.70 17.05
C LEU A 108 10.30 -10.00 15.76
N ALA A 109 10.62 -9.33 14.65
CA ALA A 109 10.00 -9.58 13.36
C ALA A 109 10.26 -11.01 12.85
N LYS A 110 11.45 -11.58 13.09
CA LYS A 110 11.76 -12.99 12.79
C LYS A 110 10.87 -13.97 13.56
N GLN A 111 10.39 -13.55 14.73
CA GLN A 111 9.46 -14.30 15.56
C GLN A 111 8.00 -14.06 15.18
N GLY A 112 7.74 -13.21 14.20
CA GLY A 112 6.41 -12.87 13.73
C GLY A 112 5.69 -11.83 14.59
N ASP A 113 6.41 -11.06 15.41
CA ASP A 113 5.83 -9.98 16.21
C ASP A 113 5.16 -8.95 15.29
N PRO A 114 3.86 -8.69 15.45
CA PRO A 114 3.11 -7.83 14.54
C PRO A 114 3.57 -6.37 14.56
N ASP A 115 3.93 -5.85 15.71
CA ASP A 115 4.40 -4.46 15.83
C ASP A 115 5.75 -4.30 15.14
N ALA A 116 6.63 -5.29 15.28
CA ALA A 116 7.92 -5.30 14.59
C ALA A 116 7.76 -5.38 13.07
N LEU A 117 6.85 -6.23 12.57
CA LEU A 117 6.52 -6.30 11.14
C LEU A 117 6.01 -4.95 10.60
N LEU A 118 5.20 -4.24 11.37
CA LEU A 118 4.71 -2.91 10.99
C LEU A 118 5.81 -1.85 10.98
N MET A 119 6.90 -2.03 11.75
CA MET A 119 8.01 -1.08 11.80
C MET A 119 9.07 -1.31 10.72
N GLU A 120 9.07 -2.41 9.99
CA GLU A 120 10.03 -2.64 8.90
C GLU A 120 10.11 -1.48 7.89
N PRO A 121 9.00 -0.98 7.30
CA PRO A 121 9.05 0.13 6.34
C PRO A 121 9.55 1.44 6.95
N TRP A 122 9.51 1.56 8.26
CA TRP A 122 9.95 2.73 8.99
C TRP A 122 11.43 2.69 9.31
N LEU A 123 11.94 1.58 9.81
CA LEU A 123 13.29 1.44 10.37
C LEU A 123 14.30 0.85 9.39
N ALA A 124 13.87 0.00 8.47
CA ALA A 124 14.77 -0.62 7.51
C ALA A 124 15.31 0.37 6.48
N PHE A 125 16.50 0.08 5.96
CA PHE A 125 17.08 0.86 4.86
C PHE A 125 16.21 0.73 3.61
N ASN A 126 15.85 1.84 3.00
CA ASN A 126 14.94 1.91 1.84
C ASN A 126 13.61 1.16 1.99
N GLY A 127 13.22 0.77 3.21
CA GLY A 127 11.99 0.03 3.47
C GLY A 127 12.07 -1.46 3.16
N GLY A 128 13.27 -2.00 2.94
CA GLY A 128 13.52 -3.44 2.84
C GLY A 128 13.38 -4.15 4.18
N SER A 129 14.01 -5.31 4.31
CA SER A 129 14.07 -6.00 5.59
C SER A 129 15.03 -5.30 6.58
N TYR A 130 14.91 -5.60 7.85
CA TYR A 130 15.84 -5.12 8.88
C TYR A 130 17.30 -5.51 8.61
N ASP A 131 17.52 -6.63 7.91
CA ASP A 131 18.86 -7.13 7.58
C ASP A 131 19.63 -6.21 6.62
N SER A 132 18.93 -5.33 5.90
CA SER A 132 19.55 -4.32 5.03
C SER A 132 20.19 -3.14 5.78
N GLY A 133 20.23 -3.20 7.11
CA GLY A 133 20.79 -2.15 7.96
C GLY A 133 19.80 -1.02 8.27
N GLY A 134 19.59 -0.75 9.55
CA GLY A 134 18.71 0.34 9.96
C GLY A 134 19.20 1.69 9.44
N SER A 135 18.32 2.46 8.79
CA SER A 135 18.61 3.80 8.34
C SER A 135 18.33 4.81 9.45
N THR A 136 19.36 5.51 9.89
CA THR A 136 19.22 6.68 10.78
C THR A 136 19.00 7.96 10.00
N SER A 137 19.15 7.95 8.66
CA SER A 137 18.97 9.13 7.84
C SER A 137 17.48 9.48 7.72
N SER A 138 17.08 10.53 8.36
CA SER A 138 15.81 11.21 8.13
C SER A 138 15.88 11.99 6.81
N GLY A 139 15.79 11.32 5.68
CA GLY A 139 15.52 12.00 4.43
C GLY A 139 14.17 12.72 4.55
N GLY A 140 14.18 14.02 4.78
CA GLY A 140 13.12 15.00 4.97
C GLY A 140 11.66 14.52 5.12
N ARG A 141 10.86 15.21 5.93
CA ARG A 141 9.40 15.05 6.15
C ARG A 141 8.89 13.73 6.76
N ARG A 142 9.75 12.78 7.12
CA ARG A 142 9.30 11.54 7.76
C ARG A 142 9.51 11.63 9.26
N THR A 143 8.42 11.85 9.96
CA THR A 143 8.38 11.79 11.41
C THR A 143 7.61 10.55 11.86
N PRO A 144 7.81 10.08 13.10
CA PRO A 144 7.01 8.99 13.66
C PRO A 144 5.51 9.25 13.53
N GLU A 145 5.09 10.51 13.75
CA GLU A 145 3.67 10.92 13.68
C GLU A 145 3.11 10.75 12.25
N ASN A 146 3.91 11.09 11.21
CA ASN A 146 3.50 10.89 9.83
C ASN A 146 3.39 9.41 9.48
N TYR A 147 4.31 8.59 9.97
CA TYR A 147 4.24 7.15 9.76
C TYR A 147 3.08 6.52 10.52
N GLN A 148 2.85 6.94 11.77
CA GLN A 148 1.70 6.55 12.57
C GLN A 148 0.37 6.88 11.86
N ARG A 149 0.29 8.07 11.25
CA ARG A 149 -0.89 8.46 10.46
C ARG A 149 -1.11 7.55 9.26
N ASN A 150 -0.04 7.15 8.56
CA ASN A 150 -0.12 6.20 7.44
C ASN A 150 -0.62 4.83 7.90
N LEU A 151 -0.13 4.30 9.02
CA LEU A 151 -0.60 3.03 9.57
C LEU A 151 -2.10 3.08 9.88
N ARG A 152 -2.55 4.10 10.58
CA ARG A 152 -3.98 4.28 10.90
C ARG A 152 -4.85 4.44 9.66
N ALA A 153 -4.37 5.19 8.65
CA ALA A 153 -5.11 5.37 7.40
C ALA A 153 -5.22 4.05 6.62
N ALA A 154 -4.15 3.27 6.55
CA ALA A 154 -4.15 1.97 5.88
C ALA A 154 -4.99 0.95 6.64
N HIS A 155 -4.88 0.89 7.96
CA HIS A 155 -5.73 0.07 8.82
C HIS A 155 -7.23 0.35 8.55
N LYS A 156 -7.62 1.64 8.52
CA LYS A 156 -9.00 2.03 8.20
C LYS A 156 -9.44 1.54 6.82
N LEU A 157 -8.59 1.67 5.80
CA LEU A 157 -8.91 1.22 4.44
C LEU A 157 -9.05 -0.31 4.36
N ILE A 158 -8.19 -1.06 5.05
CA ILE A 158 -8.28 -2.52 5.13
C ILE A 158 -9.61 -2.93 5.78
N HIS A 159 -10.01 -2.30 6.87
CA HIS A 159 -11.30 -2.61 7.50
C HIS A 159 -12.51 -2.21 6.65
N GLN A 160 -12.43 -1.09 5.92
CA GLN A 160 -13.51 -0.64 5.05
C GLN A 160 -13.68 -1.51 3.80
N LYS A 161 -12.59 -1.98 3.22
CA LYS A 161 -12.58 -2.74 1.96
C LYS A 161 -12.45 -4.25 2.18
N ASN A 162 -12.08 -4.67 3.38
CA ASN A 162 -11.94 -6.05 3.83
C ASN A 162 -11.19 -6.95 2.81
N PRO A 163 -9.96 -6.58 2.39
CA PRO A 163 -9.25 -7.36 1.39
C PRO A 163 -8.89 -8.75 1.91
N ARG A 164 -8.98 -9.74 1.06
CA ARG A 164 -8.41 -11.04 1.31
C ARG A 164 -6.90 -10.95 1.15
N ILE A 165 -6.15 -11.38 2.17
CA ILE A 165 -4.69 -11.32 2.23
C ILE A 165 -4.16 -12.72 2.03
N THR A 166 -3.42 -12.95 0.94
CA THR A 166 -2.85 -14.24 0.57
C THR A 166 -1.31 -14.16 0.52
N SER A 167 -0.68 -15.30 0.71
CA SER A 167 0.79 -15.47 0.65
C SER A 167 1.11 -16.63 -0.28
N LEU A 168 0.68 -16.50 -1.54
CA LEU A 168 0.82 -17.51 -2.56
C LEU A 168 1.89 -17.09 -3.58
N ASP A 169 2.55 -18.08 -4.22
CA ASP A 169 3.23 -17.80 -5.49
C ASP A 169 2.23 -17.15 -6.46
N TRP A 170 2.71 -16.26 -7.30
CA TRP A 170 1.81 -15.52 -8.20
C TRP A 170 1.02 -16.44 -9.15
N ARG A 171 1.59 -17.58 -9.56
CA ARG A 171 0.91 -18.58 -10.41
C ARG A 171 -0.22 -19.26 -9.65
N ASP A 172 0.07 -19.69 -8.41
CA ASP A 172 -0.92 -20.32 -7.54
C ASP A 172 -2.04 -19.34 -7.19
N CYS A 173 -1.71 -18.06 -7.02
CA CYS A 173 -2.70 -17.02 -6.81
C CYS A 173 -3.60 -16.85 -8.02
N LEU A 174 -3.06 -16.76 -9.23
CA LEU A 174 -3.86 -16.66 -10.46
C LEU A 174 -4.74 -17.91 -10.68
N GLU A 175 -4.20 -19.10 -10.41
CA GLU A 175 -4.95 -20.34 -10.51
C GLU A 175 -6.10 -20.37 -9.48
N ALA A 176 -5.87 -19.95 -8.27
CA ALA A 176 -6.89 -19.91 -7.22
C ALA A 176 -7.97 -18.85 -7.50
N GLU A 177 -7.57 -17.67 -8.00
CA GLU A 177 -8.49 -16.57 -8.23
C GLU A 177 -9.28 -16.67 -9.53
N GLN A 178 -8.74 -17.32 -10.56
CA GLN A 178 -9.36 -17.48 -11.88
C GLN A 178 -10.01 -16.19 -12.39
N PRO A 179 -9.22 -15.10 -12.61
CA PRO A 179 -9.78 -13.80 -12.95
C PRO A 179 -10.61 -13.85 -14.22
N GLY A 180 -11.80 -13.27 -14.15
CA GLY A 180 -12.75 -13.15 -15.26
C GLY A 180 -12.62 -11.80 -16.00
N PRO A 181 -13.47 -11.55 -17.00
CA PRO A 181 -13.40 -10.36 -17.84
C PRO A 181 -13.68 -9.05 -17.10
N ASP A 182 -14.41 -9.10 -15.98
CA ASP A 182 -14.72 -7.92 -15.14
C ASP A 182 -13.71 -7.71 -14.00
N ASP A 183 -12.71 -8.57 -13.90
CA ASP A 183 -11.67 -8.50 -12.87
C ASP A 183 -10.47 -7.68 -13.37
N PHE A 184 -9.78 -7.05 -12.43
CA PHE A 184 -8.55 -6.30 -12.70
C PHE A 184 -7.38 -6.93 -11.95
N VAL A 185 -6.35 -7.31 -12.69
CA VAL A 185 -5.12 -7.87 -12.14
C VAL A 185 -4.01 -6.84 -12.27
N PHE A 186 -3.49 -6.39 -11.14
CA PHE A 186 -2.30 -5.54 -11.09
C PHE A 186 -1.07 -6.40 -10.86
N VAL A 187 -0.07 -6.22 -11.73
CA VAL A 187 1.20 -6.97 -11.67
C VAL A 187 2.35 -5.98 -11.74
N ASP A 188 3.13 -5.91 -10.69
CA ASP A 188 4.32 -5.07 -10.58
C ASP A 188 5.45 -5.91 -9.97
N GLY A 189 6.08 -6.72 -10.82
CA GLY A 189 7.19 -7.59 -10.43
C GLY A 189 8.53 -6.85 -10.34
N PRO A 190 9.53 -7.46 -9.69
CA PRO A 190 10.91 -6.99 -9.67
C PRO A 190 11.57 -7.05 -11.03
#